data_7078e5b5de62bbd30997914155816a3f
#
_entry.id   7078e5b5de62bbd30997914155816a3f
#
_cell.length_a   1.000
_cell.length_b   1.000
_cell.length_c   1.000
_cell.angle_alpha   90.00
_cell.angle_beta   90.00
_cell.angle_gamma   90.00
#
_symmetry.space_group_name_H-M   'P 1'
#
loop_
_entity.id
_entity.type
_entity.pdbx_description
1 polymer ?
#
loop_
_entity_poly.entity_id
_entity_poly.type
_entity_poly.pdbx_seq_one_letter_code
_entity_poly.pdbx_strand_id
1 'polypeptide(L)'
;MSKIFSIKNLKCGITSADWLPTKVNCGFTLAEGATHVNLPPTKVKCGFTLAEVLITLGIIGVVAAITIPTLIHTYYEKQTVSRLLETTSILSQAIKTSEEEYGELGSWGTPSRTPEYGELVFNNLKPFMKVANICGIVDDKEQCFANRYALLHNRGYTGYNQEKPKYKFTLLNGSAVSVQGVSSNNNLQINVDVNGVSKPNIMGKDLFLFTYDAEKRSLLPMGHPDSMYPYDTNCVAKDGTGYGCAYYVLKFKDMKYLK
;
A
#
# COMPACT_ATOMS: atom_id res chain seq x y z
N MET A 1 44.17 -34.77 30.75
CA MET A 1 43.99 -33.56 31.58
C MET A 1 43.95 -32.33 30.69
N SER A 2 42.80 -31.86 30.40
CA SER A 2 42.54 -30.72 29.52
C SER A 2 42.70 -29.42 30.29
N LYS A 3 43.66 -28.58 29.94
CA LYS A 3 43.80 -27.23 30.51
C LYS A 3 43.03 -26.24 29.65
N ILE A 4 41.97 -25.68 30.22
CA ILE A 4 41.18 -24.64 29.66
C ILE A 4 41.99 -23.34 29.70
N PHE A 5 42.24 -22.74 28.50
CA PHE A 5 42.87 -21.43 28.38
C PHE A 5 41.81 -20.35 28.54
N SER A 6 41.95 -19.54 29.58
CA SER A 6 41.16 -18.33 29.79
C SER A 6 41.87 -17.14 29.11
N ILE A 7 41.30 -16.61 28.07
CA ILE A 7 41.78 -15.39 27.40
C ILE A 7 41.15 -14.17 28.13
N LYS A 8 41.94 -13.52 28.98
CA LYS A 8 41.57 -12.22 29.56
C LYS A 8 42.31 -11.10 28.83
N ASN A 9 41.56 -10.15 28.30
CA ASN A 9 41.94 -8.81 27.81
C ASN A 9 42.79 -8.75 26.54
N LEU A 10 42.11 -8.78 25.36
CA LEU A 10 42.66 -8.27 24.11
C LEU A 10 42.23 -6.80 23.95
N LYS A 11 43.10 -5.82 24.15
CA LYS A 11 42.87 -4.40 23.81
C LYS A 11 43.39 -4.18 22.40
N CYS A 12 42.52 -4.05 21.42
CA CYS A 12 42.86 -3.58 20.09
C CYS A 12 42.46 -2.09 20.02
N GLY A 13 43.45 -1.18 20.12
CA GLY A 13 43.24 0.27 19.96
C GLY A 13 43.45 0.65 18.50
N ILE A 14 42.46 1.25 17.87
CA ILE A 14 42.60 1.91 16.57
C ILE A 14 42.86 3.38 16.85
N THR A 15 44.12 3.83 16.61
CA THR A 15 44.40 5.26 16.51
C THR A 15 44.37 5.64 15.03
N SER A 16 43.52 6.61 14.71
CA SER A 16 43.35 7.20 13.40
C SER A 16 44.57 8.12 13.12
N ALA A 17 45.38 7.77 12.20
CA ALA A 17 46.13 8.60 11.24
C ALA A 17 47.30 7.79 10.65
N ASP A 18 47.37 7.80 9.32
CA ASP A 18 48.47 7.43 8.42
C ASP A 18 48.25 6.20 7.56
N TRP A 19 48.22 6.49 6.29
CA TRP A 19 48.15 5.59 5.13
C TRP A 19 49.46 4.85 4.91
N LEU A 20 49.85 3.95 5.83
CA LEU A 20 50.93 2.98 5.63
C LEU A 20 50.53 1.67 6.32
N PRO A 21 50.86 0.49 5.72
CA PRO A 21 50.52 -0.78 6.34
C PRO A 21 51.44 -1.03 7.56
N THR A 22 51.02 -0.48 8.69
CA THR A 22 51.67 -0.76 9.97
C THR A 22 51.36 -2.18 10.39
N LYS A 23 52.39 -2.99 10.58
CA LYS A 23 52.31 -4.30 11.23
C LYS A 23 51.74 -4.10 12.62
N VAL A 24 50.49 -4.53 12.84
CA VAL A 24 49.90 -4.56 14.18
C VAL A 24 50.47 -5.76 14.92
N ASN A 25 51.42 -5.52 15.81
CA ASN A 25 51.91 -6.53 16.73
C ASN A 25 50.87 -6.71 17.88
N CYS A 26 50.06 -7.74 17.78
CA CYS A 26 49.25 -8.19 18.93
C CYS A 26 50.17 -9.05 19.79
N GLY A 27 50.67 -8.48 20.87
CA GLY A 27 51.46 -9.22 21.86
C GLY A 27 50.54 -10.03 22.79
N PHE A 28 50.78 -11.31 22.89
CA PHE A 28 50.22 -12.17 23.96
C PHE A 28 51.17 -12.16 25.14
N THR A 29 50.71 -11.68 26.30
CA THR A 29 51.44 -11.93 27.56
C THR A 29 51.02 -13.32 28.07
N LEU A 30 51.96 -14.24 28.02
CA LEU A 30 51.82 -15.58 28.59
C LEU A 30 52.15 -15.49 30.10
N ALA A 31 51.36 -16.18 30.92
CA ALA A 31 51.68 -16.37 32.33
C ALA A 31 53.00 -17.13 32.47
N GLU A 32 53.80 -16.79 33.49
CA GLU A 32 55.09 -17.37 33.77
C GLU A 32 55.11 -18.91 33.69
N GLY A 33 55.97 -19.43 32.84
CA GLY A 33 56.21 -20.89 32.71
C GLY A 33 55.94 -21.50 31.34
N ALA A 34 55.63 -20.69 30.28
CA ALA A 34 55.46 -21.22 28.94
C ALA A 34 56.74 -21.06 28.11
N THR A 35 57.27 -22.16 27.61
CA THR A 35 58.38 -22.18 26.65
C THR A 35 58.02 -21.46 25.36
N HIS A 36 58.94 -20.62 24.88
CA HIS A 36 58.83 -19.90 23.60
C HIS A 36 58.69 -20.89 22.43
N VAL A 37 57.52 -20.95 21.87
CA VAL A 37 57.33 -21.63 20.58
C VAL A 37 57.35 -20.55 19.49
N ASN A 38 58.40 -20.57 18.64
CA ASN A 38 58.45 -19.75 17.45
C ASN A 38 57.44 -20.25 16.41
N LEU A 39 56.22 -19.72 16.50
CA LEU A 39 55.22 -19.92 15.46
C LEU A 39 55.43 -18.91 14.33
N PRO A 40 55.28 -19.32 13.05
CA PRO A 40 55.37 -18.37 11.93
C PRO A 40 54.25 -17.31 12.09
N PRO A 41 54.44 -16.09 11.56
CA PRO A 41 53.48 -14.99 11.70
C PRO A 41 52.15 -15.36 11.00
N THR A 42 51.27 -15.99 11.73
CA THR A 42 49.87 -16.18 11.29
C THR A 42 49.19 -14.84 11.33
N LYS A 43 48.57 -14.41 10.21
CA LYS A 43 47.70 -13.21 10.16
C LYS A 43 46.58 -13.41 11.16
N VAL A 44 46.68 -12.75 12.32
CA VAL A 44 45.61 -12.76 13.31
C VAL A 44 44.45 -11.97 12.71
N LYS A 45 43.38 -12.67 12.33
CA LYS A 45 42.11 -12.03 11.94
C LYS A 45 41.46 -11.56 13.25
N CYS A 46 41.37 -10.24 13.44
CA CYS A 46 40.61 -9.68 14.55
C CYS A 46 39.10 -10.03 14.36
N GLY A 47 38.58 -10.85 15.26
CA GLY A 47 37.14 -11.14 15.32
C GLY A 47 36.41 -10.17 16.27
N PHE A 48 35.15 -9.94 16.02
CA PHE A 48 34.32 -9.15 16.92
C PHE A 48 34.11 -9.86 18.26
N THR A 49 34.05 -9.10 19.35
CA THR A 49 33.68 -9.66 20.65
C THR A 49 32.17 -9.88 20.71
N LEU A 50 31.73 -10.90 21.50
CA LEU A 50 30.31 -11.14 21.72
C LEU A 50 29.58 -9.90 22.27
N ALA A 51 30.25 -9.12 23.13
CA ALA A 51 29.70 -7.89 23.68
C ALA A 51 29.45 -6.81 22.64
N GLU A 52 30.39 -6.58 21.70
CA GLU A 52 30.23 -5.63 20.60
C GLU A 52 29.05 -5.98 19.69
N VAL A 53 28.90 -7.28 19.37
CA VAL A 53 27.78 -7.75 18.55
C VAL A 53 26.45 -7.57 19.29
N LEU A 54 26.39 -7.88 20.58
CA LEU A 54 25.15 -7.72 21.36
C LEU A 54 24.75 -6.24 21.50
N ILE A 55 25.71 -5.35 21.75
CA ILE A 55 25.43 -3.90 21.88
C ILE A 55 24.96 -3.35 20.52
N THR A 56 25.64 -3.68 19.43
CA THR A 56 25.26 -3.17 18.09
C THR A 56 23.90 -3.68 17.66
N LEU A 57 23.57 -4.96 17.87
CA LEU A 57 22.25 -5.51 17.60
C LEU A 57 21.18 -4.87 18.48
N GLY A 58 21.48 -4.58 19.74
CA GLY A 58 20.58 -3.88 20.65
C GLY A 58 20.22 -2.48 20.15
N ILE A 59 21.22 -1.69 19.73
CA ILE A 59 21.01 -0.34 19.21
C ILE A 59 20.22 -0.39 17.90
N ILE A 60 20.60 -1.28 16.97
CA ILE A 60 19.88 -1.44 15.68
C ILE A 60 18.43 -1.85 15.94
N GLY A 61 18.20 -2.77 16.89
CA GLY A 61 16.85 -3.23 17.24
C GLY A 61 15.95 -2.09 17.75
N VAL A 62 16.46 -1.23 18.63
CA VAL A 62 15.68 -0.08 19.16
C VAL A 62 15.40 0.95 18.06
N VAL A 63 16.40 1.29 17.25
CA VAL A 63 16.22 2.24 16.12
C VAL A 63 15.22 1.69 15.11
N ALA A 64 15.34 0.42 14.73
CA ALA A 64 14.43 -0.22 13.79
C ALA A 64 12.99 -0.26 14.33
N ALA A 65 12.79 -0.56 15.61
CA ALA A 65 11.48 -0.62 16.22
C ALA A 65 10.71 0.72 16.15
N ILE A 66 11.40 1.84 16.19
CA ILE A 66 10.80 3.18 16.11
C ILE A 66 10.62 3.62 14.65
N THR A 67 11.55 3.29 13.76
CA THR A 67 11.57 3.84 12.39
C THR A 67 10.73 3.03 11.40
N ILE A 68 10.68 1.69 11.53
CA ILE A 68 9.99 0.83 10.57
C ILE A 68 8.48 1.11 10.49
N PRO A 69 7.71 1.26 11.59
CA PRO A 69 6.28 1.52 11.51
C PRO A 69 5.96 2.80 10.75
N THR A 70 6.70 3.88 11.00
CA THR A 70 6.52 5.17 10.34
C THR A 70 6.82 5.09 8.84
N LEU A 71 7.87 4.36 8.48
CA LEU A 71 8.27 4.17 7.08
C LEU A 71 7.20 3.37 6.31
N ILE A 72 6.71 2.28 6.89
CA ILE A 72 5.65 1.45 6.29
C ILE A 72 4.38 2.26 6.06
N HIS A 73 3.96 3.07 7.03
CA HIS A 73 2.78 3.93 6.90
C HIS A 73 2.93 4.94 5.75
N THR A 74 4.06 5.63 5.68
CA THR A 74 4.34 6.61 4.62
C THR A 74 4.41 5.94 3.24
N TYR A 75 5.01 4.76 3.16
CA TYR A 75 5.08 3.98 1.92
C TYR A 75 3.67 3.56 1.46
N TYR A 76 2.84 3.05 2.36
CA TYR A 76 1.46 2.67 2.07
C TYR A 76 0.63 3.86 1.54
N GLU A 77 0.71 5.03 2.20
CA GLU A 77 0.00 6.24 1.73
C GLU A 77 0.41 6.61 0.29
N LYS A 78 1.72 6.67 0.02
CA LYS A 78 2.24 7.00 -1.31
C LYS A 78 1.81 5.97 -2.38
N GLN A 79 1.84 4.70 -2.04
CA GLN A 79 1.43 3.62 -2.94
C GLN A 79 -0.08 3.72 -3.25
N THR A 80 -0.90 3.96 -2.24
CA THR A 80 -2.36 4.15 -2.39
C THR A 80 -2.66 5.34 -3.32
N VAL A 81 -2.05 6.49 -3.08
CA VAL A 81 -2.22 7.68 -3.93
C VAL A 81 -1.82 7.40 -5.37
N SER A 82 -0.66 6.78 -5.58
CA SER A 82 -0.16 6.45 -6.93
C SER A 82 -1.08 5.50 -7.67
N ARG A 83 -1.51 4.43 -7.02
CA ARG A 83 -2.45 3.44 -7.60
C ARG A 83 -3.81 4.04 -7.90
N LEU A 84 -4.32 4.91 -7.03
CA LEU A 84 -5.59 5.59 -7.27
C LEU A 84 -5.52 6.50 -8.48
N LEU A 85 -4.46 7.30 -8.61
CA LEU A 85 -4.21 8.15 -9.78
C LEU A 85 -4.12 7.33 -11.07
N GLU A 86 -3.34 6.26 -11.05
CA GLU A 86 -3.19 5.35 -12.20
C GLU A 86 -4.53 4.72 -12.59
N THR A 87 -5.26 4.16 -11.62
CA THR A 87 -6.54 3.51 -11.87
C THR A 87 -7.58 4.50 -12.39
N THR A 88 -7.62 5.71 -11.84
CA THR A 88 -8.52 6.78 -12.33
C THR A 88 -8.18 7.16 -13.77
N SER A 89 -6.90 7.24 -14.12
CA SER A 89 -6.45 7.52 -15.48
C SER A 89 -6.87 6.41 -16.45
N ILE A 90 -6.66 5.14 -16.07
CA ILE A 90 -7.06 3.97 -16.88
C ILE A 90 -8.57 4.00 -17.14
N LEU A 91 -9.37 4.18 -16.10
CA LEU A 91 -10.83 4.21 -16.22
C LEU A 91 -11.32 5.38 -17.07
N SER A 92 -10.76 6.58 -16.86
CA SER A 92 -11.13 7.76 -17.62
C SER A 92 -10.80 7.62 -19.10
N GLN A 93 -9.66 7.04 -19.44
CA GLN A 93 -9.26 6.76 -20.82
C GLN A 93 -10.15 5.68 -21.45
N ALA A 94 -10.42 4.58 -20.71
CA ALA A 94 -11.29 3.51 -21.18
C ALA A 94 -12.70 4.02 -21.47
N ILE A 95 -13.28 4.84 -20.59
CA ILE A 95 -14.59 5.46 -20.80
C ILE A 95 -14.57 6.32 -22.07
N LYS A 96 -13.59 7.22 -22.18
CA LYS A 96 -13.50 8.13 -23.34
C LYS A 96 -13.38 7.37 -24.65
N THR A 97 -12.48 6.40 -24.74
CA THR A 97 -12.29 5.60 -25.96
C THR A 97 -13.50 4.73 -26.28
N SER A 98 -14.14 4.18 -25.23
CA SER A 98 -15.36 3.41 -25.37
C SER A 98 -16.54 4.26 -25.88
N GLU A 99 -16.64 5.51 -25.44
CA GLU A 99 -17.65 6.45 -25.96
C GLU A 99 -17.40 6.86 -27.40
N GLU A 100 -16.14 6.93 -27.84
CA GLU A 100 -15.79 7.15 -29.25
C GLU A 100 -16.24 5.98 -30.14
N GLU A 101 -16.19 4.74 -29.63
CA GLU A 101 -16.55 3.53 -30.39
C GLU A 101 -18.04 3.20 -30.33
N TYR A 102 -18.66 3.28 -29.13
CA TYR A 102 -20.02 2.79 -28.87
C TYR A 102 -21.05 3.89 -28.62
N GLY A 103 -20.67 5.16 -28.74
CA GLY A 103 -21.50 6.32 -28.38
C GLY A 103 -21.45 6.66 -26.89
N GLU A 104 -22.15 7.71 -26.51
CA GLU A 104 -22.14 8.23 -25.14
C GLU A 104 -22.59 7.16 -24.12
N LEU A 105 -21.87 7.06 -22.99
CA LEU A 105 -22.13 6.09 -21.94
C LEU A 105 -23.60 6.15 -21.47
N GLY A 106 -24.18 7.34 -21.41
CA GLY A 106 -25.59 7.51 -21.08
C GLY A 106 -26.57 6.85 -22.04
N SER A 107 -26.14 6.49 -23.26
CA SER A 107 -26.94 5.81 -24.29
C SER A 107 -26.81 4.29 -24.27
N TRP A 108 -25.89 3.72 -23.48
CA TRP A 108 -25.64 2.26 -23.45
C TRP A 108 -26.74 1.44 -22.78
N GLY A 109 -27.84 2.04 -22.36
CA GLY A 109 -28.96 1.44 -21.71
C GLY A 109 -29.52 2.30 -20.60
N THR A 110 -30.60 1.86 -19.98
CA THR A 110 -31.17 2.59 -18.86
C THR A 110 -30.37 2.28 -17.58
N PRO A 111 -29.68 3.29 -16.99
CA PRO A 111 -28.97 3.09 -15.76
C PRO A 111 -29.88 2.57 -14.66
N SER A 112 -29.59 1.39 -14.19
CA SER A 112 -30.35 0.73 -13.14
C SER A 112 -29.39 0.14 -12.10
N ARG A 113 -29.87 -0.07 -10.89
CA ARG A 113 -29.09 -0.76 -9.86
C ARG A 113 -29.06 -2.27 -10.06
N THR A 114 -29.32 -2.71 -11.28
CA THR A 114 -29.25 -4.13 -11.63
C THR A 114 -27.82 -4.51 -12.01
N PRO A 115 -27.43 -5.75 -11.74
CA PRO A 115 -26.12 -6.25 -12.11
C PRO A 115 -25.88 -6.29 -13.62
N GLU A 116 -26.94 -6.49 -14.41
CA GLU A 116 -26.89 -6.55 -15.87
C GLU A 116 -26.41 -5.24 -16.50
N TYR A 117 -26.82 -4.09 -15.92
CA TYR A 117 -26.29 -2.81 -16.38
C TYR A 117 -24.81 -2.66 -16.07
N GLY A 118 -24.36 -3.10 -14.91
CA GLY A 118 -22.92 -3.12 -14.56
C GLY A 118 -22.10 -4.00 -15.51
N GLU A 119 -22.65 -5.16 -15.90
CA GLU A 119 -22.03 -6.06 -16.87
C GLU A 119 -21.98 -5.44 -18.28
N LEU A 120 -23.06 -4.80 -18.73
CA LEU A 120 -23.09 -4.10 -20.01
C LEU A 120 -22.01 -3.02 -20.07
N VAL A 121 -21.91 -2.17 -19.05
CA VAL A 121 -20.87 -1.12 -18.97
C VAL A 121 -19.48 -1.76 -18.97
N PHE A 122 -19.26 -2.80 -18.19
CA PHE A 122 -17.98 -3.50 -18.16
C PHE A 122 -17.60 -4.05 -19.54
N ASN A 123 -18.53 -4.69 -20.25
CA ASN A 123 -18.27 -5.29 -21.57
C ASN A 123 -17.84 -4.23 -22.60
N ASN A 124 -18.40 -3.02 -22.53
CA ASN A 124 -18.00 -1.91 -23.40
C ASN A 124 -16.65 -1.31 -23.01
N LEU A 125 -16.29 -1.29 -21.71
CA LEU A 125 -15.01 -0.77 -21.23
C LEU A 125 -13.85 -1.76 -21.41
N LYS A 126 -14.12 -3.06 -21.31
CA LYS A 126 -13.12 -4.14 -21.29
C LYS A 126 -12.11 -4.09 -22.44
N PRO A 127 -12.48 -3.80 -23.70
CA PRO A 127 -11.51 -3.74 -24.81
C PRO A 127 -10.41 -2.67 -24.63
N PHE A 128 -10.68 -1.65 -23.84
CA PHE A 128 -9.82 -0.48 -23.67
C PHE A 128 -9.04 -0.44 -22.35
N MET A 129 -9.09 -1.53 -21.57
CA MET A 129 -8.35 -1.67 -20.32
C MET A 129 -7.81 -3.09 -20.12
N LYS A 130 -6.71 -3.21 -19.37
CA LYS A 130 -6.09 -4.50 -19.08
C LYS A 130 -6.68 -5.10 -17.80
N VAL A 131 -7.58 -6.06 -17.97
CA VAL A 131 -8.26 -6.79 -16.89
C VAL A 131 -7.43 -8.01 -16.49
N ALA A 132 -7.20 -8.19 -15.21
CA ALA A 132 -6.49 -9.35 -14.66
C ALA A 132 -7.45 -10.49 -14.30
N ASN A 133 -8.58 -10.17 -13.62
CA ASN A 133 -9.57 -11.15 -13.23
C ASN A 133 -10.97 -10.55 -13.31
N ILE A 134 -11.96 -11.40 -13.64
CA ILE A 134 -13.38 -11.03 -13.71
C ILE A 134 -14.11 -11.81 -12.62
N CYS A 135 -14.59 -11.11 -11.59
CA CYS A 135 -15.36 -11.69 -10.50
C CYS A 135 -16.87 -11.69 -10.81
N GLY A 136 -17.30 -10.87 -11.77
CA GLY A 136 -18.72 -10.78 -12.14
C GLY A 136 -19.57 -10.15 -11.03
N ILE A 137 -20.81 -10.62 -10.94
CA ILE A 137 -21.82 -10.08 -10.00
C ILE A 137 -21.60 -10.63 -8.59
N VAL A 138 -21.34 -11.93 -8.48
CA VAL A 138 -21.20 -12.67 -7.23
C VAL A 138 -19.72 -12.99 -7.01
N ASP A 139 -19.13 -12.42 -5.97
CA ASP A 139 -17.73 -12.62 -5.60
C ASP A 139 -17.66 -13.40 -4.27
N ASP A 140 -18.22 -14.63 -4.29
CA ASP A 140 -18.34 -15.49 -3.09
C ASP A 140 -16.96 -15.88 -2.51
N LYS A 141 -15.92 -15.84 -3.33
CA LYS A 141 -14.56 -16.21 -2.93
C LYS A 141 -13.71 -15.00 -2.51
N GLU A 142 -14.31 -13.82 -2.43
CA GLU A 142 -13.58 -12.57 -2.13
C GLU A 142 -12.33 -12.38 -3.01
N GLN A 143 -12.47 -12.57 -4.32
CA GLN A 143 -11.33 -12.47 -5.23
C GLN A 143 -11.06 -11.03 -5.68
N CYS A 144 -12.09 -10.19 -5.74
CA CYS A 144 -11.98 -8.79 -6.12
C CYS A 144 -12.14 -7.84 -4.93
N PHE A 145 -13.16 -8.06 -4.13
CA PHE A 145 -13.50 -7.19 -3.01
C PHE A 145 -13.71 -7.97 -1.71
N ALA A 146 -13.32 -7.39 -0.59
CA ALA A 146 -13.68 -7.91 0.72
C ALA A 146 -15.21 -7.85 0.94
N ASN A 147 -15.76 -8.77 1.74
CA ASN A 147 -17.20 -8.79 2.04
C ASN A 147 -17.65 -7.57 2.83
N ARG A 148 -16.78 -7.01 3.64
CA ARG A 148 -17.08 -5.87 4.51
C ARG A 148 -15.94 -4.86 4.52
N TYR A 149 -16.31 -3.59 4.52
CA TYR A 149 -15.39 -2.48 4.70
C TYR A 149 -15.77 -1.71 5.96
N ALA A 150 -14.79 -1.39 6.79
CA ALA A 150 -14.98 -0.44 7.86
C ALA A 150 -15.19 0.96 7.26
N LEU A 151 -16.05 1.75 7.90
CA LEU A 151 -16.10 3.17 7.60
C LEU A 151 -14.90 3.88 8.24
N LEU A 152 -14.48 4.98 7.65
CA LEU A 152 -13.39 5.78 8.19
C LEU A 152 -13.70 6.17 9.64
N HIS A 153 -12.69 6.30 10.47
CA HIS A 153 -12.82 6.66 11.89
C HIS A 153 -13.73 5.74 12.71
N ASN A 154 -13.80 4.46 12.37
CA ASN A 154 -14.59 3.44 13.10
C ASN A 154 -16.09 3.74 13.20
N ARG A 155 -16.66 4.42 12.22
CA ARG A 155 -18.08 4.78 12.15
C ARG A 155 -19.02 3.60 11.84
N GLY A 156 -18.54 2.38 11.82
CA GLY A 156 -19.28 1.17 11.50
C GLY A 156 -18.74 0.45 10.29
N TYR A 157 -19.56 -0.40 9.71
CA TYR A 157 -19.20 -1.21 8.54
C TYR A 157 -20.25 -1.03 7.43
N THR A 158 -19.80 -1.20 6.20
CA THR A 158 -20.68 -1.34 5.04
C THR A 158 -20.51 -2.75 4.46
N GLY A 159 -21.63 -3.45 4.27
CA GLY A 159 -21.63 -4.68 3.49
C GLY A 159 -21.36 -4.34 2.02
N TYR A 160 -20.47 -5.06 1.39
CA TYR A 160 -20.06 -4.72 0.04
C TYR A 160 -20.52 -5.75 -1.00
N ASN A 161 -20.29 -7.03 -0.73
CA ASN A 161 -20.54 -8.07 -1.70
C ASN A 161 -21.98 -8.60 -1.69
N GLN A 162 -22.66 -8.58 -0.55
CA GLN A 162 -23.98 -9.24 -0.38
C GLN A 162 -25.17 -8.31 -0.54
N GLU A 163 -25.02 -7.02 -0.18
CA GLU A 163 -26.17 -6.11 -0.06
C GLU A 163 -26.54 -5.37 -1.36
N LYS A 164 -25.58 -5.25 -2.30
CA LYS A 164 -25.81 -4.49 -3.54
C LYS A 164 -25.10 -5.16 -4.69
N PRO A 165 -25.83 -5.71 -5.65
CA PRO A 165 -25.23 -6.36 -6.80
C PRO A 165 -24.46 -5.34 -7.65
N LYS A 166 -23.15 -5.58 -7.78
CA LYS A 166 -22.23 -4.77 -8.58
C LYS A 166 -21.43 -5.70 -9.46
N TYR A 167 -21.12 -5.28 -10.68
CA TYR A 167 -20.21 -6.04 -11.52
C TYR A 167 -18.76 -5.73 -11.12
N LYS A 168 -17.95 -6.75 -10.87
CA LYS A 168 -16.63 -6.63 -10.24
C LYS A 168 -15.54 -7.26 -11.10
N PHE A 169 -14.39 -6.61 -11.14
CA PHE A 169 -13.19 -7.09 -11.82
C PHE A 169 -11.93 -6.47 -11.21
N THR A 170 -10.76 -7.04 -11.53
CA THR A 170 -9.47 -6.47 -11.15
C THR A 170 -8.68 -6.07 -12.39
N LEU A 171 -7.92 -5.00 -12.26
CA LEU A 171 -6.97 -4.52 -13.26
C LEU A 171 -5.57 -5.13 -13.03
N LEU A 172 -4.70 -5.08 -14.04
CA LEU A 172 -3.33 -5.62 -13.92
C LEU A 172 -2.47 -4.90 -12.87
N ASN A 173 -2.79 -3.65 -12.52
CA ASN A 173 -2.09 -2.93 -11.45
C ASN A 173 -2.50 -3.39 -10.04
N GLY A 174 -3.40 -4.40 -9.95
CA GLY A 174 -3.88 -4.97 -8.68
C GLY A 174 -5.05 -4.24 -8.05
N SER A 175 -5.55 -3.16 -8.66
CA SER A 175 -6.76 -2.49 -8.17
C SER A 175 -8.01 -3.27 -8.56
N ALA A 176 -8.96 -3.38 -7.63
CA ALA A 176 -10.29 -3.91 -7.93
C ALA A 176 -11.25 -2.76 -8.26
N VAL A 177 -12.11 -3.01 -9.23
CA VAL A 177 -13.10 -2.05 -9.71
C VAL A 177 -14.49 -2.69 -9.68
N SER A 178 -15.47 -1.97 -9.18
CA SER A 178 -16.87 -2.37 -9.31
C SER A 178 -17.71 -1.29 -9.97
N VAL A 179 -18.64 -1.73 -10.78
CA VAL A 179 -19.49 -0.88 -11.60
C VAL A 179 -20.96 -1.15 -11.26
N GLN A 180 -21.73 -0.09 -11.08
CA GLN A 180 -23.17 -0.14 -10.77
C GLN A 180 -23.88 1.08 -11.33
N GLY A 181 -25.04 0.87 -11.96
CA GLY A 181 -25.92 1.98 -12.30
C GLY A 181 -26.60 2.59 -11.07
N VAL A 182 -26.89 3.87 -11.14
CA VAL A 182 -27.66 4.61 -10.13
C VAL A 182 -28.90 5.17 -10.79
N SER A 183 -30.09 4.80 -10.30
CA SER A 183 -31.37 5.12 -10.91
C SER A 183 -31.71 6.63 -10.96
N SER A 184 -31.02 7.46 -10.22
CA SER A 184 -31.19 8.91 -10.24
C SER A 184 -30.17 9.53 -11.21
N ASN A 185 -30.65 10.27 -12.19
CA ASN A 185 -29.87 11.12 -13.10
C ASN A 185 -28.93 10.39 -14.08
N ASN A 186 -29.26 9.17 -14.53
CA ASN A 186 -28.43 8.40 -15.47
C ASN A 186 -26.96 8.25 -15.03
N ASN A 187 -26.70 8.22 -13.75
CA ASN A 187 -25.34 8.18 -13.20
C ASN A 187 -24.86 6.74 -13.02
N LEU A 188 -23.59 6.56 -13.27
CA LEU A 188 -22.86 5.33 -12.99
C LEU A 188 -22.01 5.53 -11.75
N GLN A 189 -22.11 4.62 -10.78
CA GLN A 189 -21.20 4.56 -9.65
C GLN A 189 -20.07 3.56 -9.94
N ILE A 190 -18.84 4.03 -9.80
CA ILE A 190 -17.64 3.21 -9.89
C ILE A 190 -16.93 3.26 -8.55
N ASN A 191 -16.60 2.10 -8.00
CA ASN A 191 -15.78 2.04 -6.79
C ASN A 191 -14.45 1.39 -7.14
N VAL A 192 -13.40 1.91 -6.57
CA VAL A 192 -12.03 1.48 -6.76
C VAL A 192 -11.44 1.09 -5.42
N ASP A 193 -11.06 -0.17 -5.27
CA ASP A 193 -10.23 -0.64 -4.19
C ASP A 193 -8.79 -0.78 -4.72
N VAL A 194 -7.87 -0.01 -4.19
CA VAL A 194 -6.52 0.10 -4.73
C VAL A 194 -5.63 -1.11 -4.44
N ASN A 195 -6.02 -1.96 -3.50
CA ASN A 195 -5.28 -3.16 -3.10
C ASN A 195 -6.13 -4.43 -3.08
N GLY A 196 -7.37 -4.35 -3.60
CA GLY A 196 -8.30 -5.48 -3.68
C GLY A 196 -8.72 -5.98 -2.30
N VAL A 197 -8.74 -7.29 -2.12
CA VAL A 197 -9.15 -7.93 -0.84
C VAL A 197 -8.16 -7.72 0.32
N SER A 198 -6.99 -7.17 0.04
CA SER A 198 -5.95 -6.96 1.05
C SER A 198 -6.36 -5.91 2.08
N LYS A 199 -6.05 -6.17 3.34
CA LYS A 199 -6.33 -5.19 4.41
C LYS A 199 -5.61 -3.86 4.16
N PRO A 200 -6.19 -2.74 4.66
CA PRO A 200 -7.10 -2.66 5.83
C PRO A 200 -8.61 -2.75 5.55
N ASN A 201 -9.08 -2.73 4.31
CA ASN A 201 -10.50 -2.75 3.91
C ASN A 201 -11.32 -1.65 4.63
N ILE A 202 -10.91 -0.41 4.41
CA ILE A 202 -11.50 0.79 5.03
C ILE A 202 -11.90 1.79 3.94
N MET A 203 -13.14 2.25 3.99
CA MET A 203 -13.64 3.31 3.12
C MET A 203 -12.79 4.57 3.26
N GLY A 204 -12.33 5.12 2.14
CA GLY A 204 -11.47 6.29 2.13
C GLY A 204 -10.00 6.01 2.48
N LYS A 205 -9.62 4.76 2.74
CA LYS A 205 -8.22 4.38 2.94
C LYS A 205 -7.67 3.49 1.83
N ASP A 206 -8.47 2.55 1.36
CA ASP A 206 -8.20 1.68 0.21
C ASP A 206 -9.37 1.59 -0.76
N LEU A 207 -10.61 1.80 -0.29
CA LEU A 207 -11.81 1.85 -1.13
C LEU A 207 -12.26 3.30 -1.36
N PHE A 208 -12.34 3.69 -2.64
CA PHE A 208 -12.67 5.03 -3.10
C PHE A 208 -13.85 5.02 -4.06
N LEU A 209 -14.72 6.03 -3.97
CA LEU A 209 -15.94 6.15 -4.75
C LEU A 209 -15.81 7.20 -5.84
N PHE A 210 -16.36 6.85 -6.99
CA PHE A 210 -16.47 7.71 -8.16
C PHE A 210 -17.88 7.67 -8.71
N THR A 211 -18.27 8.73 -9.41
CA THR A 211 -19.49 8.78 -10.22
C THR A 211 -19.15 9.24 -11.62
N TYR A 212 -19.81 8.68 -12.62
CA TYR A 212 -19.75 9.22 -13.96
C TYR A 212 -20.85 10.26 -14.11
N ASP A 213 -20.48 11.46 -14.53
CA ASP A 213 -21.39 12.57 -14.82
C ASP A 213 -21.66 12.57 -16.32
N ALA A 214 -22.90 12.26 -16.72
CA ALA A 214 -23.29 12.17 -18.12
C ALA A 214 -23.30 13.55 -18.82
N GLU A 215 -23.59 14.64 -18.09
CA GLU A 215 -23.57 15.99 -18.69
C GLU A 215 -22.15 16.46 -18.96
N LYS A 216 -21.22 16.18 -18.05
CA LYS A 216 -19.80 16.52 -18.20
C LYS A 216 -19.00 15.48 -18.96
N ARG A 217 -19.60 14.32 -19.25
CA ARG A 217 -18.96 13.16 -19.88
C ARG A 217 -17.64 12.81 -19.21
N SER A 218 -17.65 12.74 -17.89
CA SER A 218 -16.43 12.56 -17.12
C SER A 218 -16.63 11.74 -15.86
N LEU A 219 -15.58 10.98 -15.53
CA LEU A 219 -15.49 10.27 -14.26
C LEU A 219 -15.07 11.25 -13.15
N LEU A 220 -15.96 11.51 -12.21
CA LEU A 220 -15.74 12.44 -11.11
C LEU A 220 -15.48 11.67 -9.80
N PRO A 221 -14.44 12.05 -9.03
CA PRO A 221 -14.24 11.51 -7.70
C PRO A 221 -15.30 12.02 -6.74
N MET A 222 -15.86 11.14 -5.92
CA MET A 222 -16.76 11.54 -4.85
C MET A 222 -16.02 12.39 -3.82
N GLY A 223 -16.67 13.46 -3.33
CA GLY A 223 -16.06 14.38 -2.36
C GLY A 223 -15.95 15.82 -2.84
N HIS A 224 -16.38 16.12 -4.07
CA HIS A 224 -16.50 17.52 -4.50
C HIS A 224 -17.37 18.31 -3.51
N PRO A 225 -17.10 19.59 -3.22
CA PRO A 225 -17.87 20.39 -2.28
C PRO A 225 -19.38 20.35 -2.50
N ASP A 226 -19.82 20.32 -3.77
CA ASP A 226 -21.23 20.29 -4.15
C ASP A 226 -21.81 18.87 -4.24
N SER A 227 -21.04 17.84 -3.88
CA SER A 227 -21.51 16.45 -3.93
C SER A 227 -22.30 16.08 -2.66
N MET A 228 -23.05 14.97 -2.73
CA MET A 228 -23.77 14.40 -1.58
C MET A 228 -22.83 14.08 -0.38
N TYR A 229 -21.55 13.85 -0.64
CA TYR A 229 -20.54 13.49 0.36
C TYR A 229 -19.32 14.42 0.24
N PRO A 230 -19.42 15.71 0.61
CA PRO A 230 -18.29 16.63 0.53
C PRO A 230 -17.10 16.13 1.33
N TYR A 231 -15.86 16.38 0.82
CA TYR A 231 -14.66 15.83 1.44
C TYR A 231 -14.38 16.37 2.84
N ASP A 232 -14.74 17.62 3.12
CA ASP A 232 -14.54 18.28 4.42
C ASP A 232 -15.30 17.57 5.55
N THR A 233 -16.54 17.18 5.30
CA THR A 233 -17.38 16.48 6.26
C THR A 233 -17.26 14.96 6.21
N ASN A 234 -16.98 14.38 5.03
CA ASN A 234 -16.97 12.93 4.84
C ASN A 234 -15.60 12.29 4.77
N CYS A 235 -14.52 13.07 4.72
CA CYS A 235 -13.15 12.58 4.72
C CYS A 235 -12.31 13.19 5.84
N VAL A 236 -12.28 14.53 5.93
CA VAL A 236 -11.40 15.26 6.87
C VAL A 236 -11.98 15.33 8.28
N ALA A 237 -13.29 15.42 8.42
CA ALA A 237 -13.93 15.49 9.73
C ALA A 237 -13.72 14.21 10.54
N LYS A 238 -13.57 14.36 11.87
CA LYS A 238 -13.33 13.22 12.81
C LYS A 238 -14.43 12.16 12.79
N ASP A 239 -15.61 12.51 12.32
CA ASP A 239 -16.76 11.62 12.15
C ASP A 239 -17.03 11.27 10.69
N GLY A 240 -16.13 11.58 9.79
CA GLY A 240 -16.21 11.27 8.37
C GLY A 240 -16.34 9.76 8.10
N THR A 241 -17.20 9.42 7.14
CA THR A 241 -17.44 8.02 6.75
C THR A 241 -16.41 7.47 5.76
N GLY A 242 -15.67 8.35 5.08
CA GLY A 242 -14.71 8.01 4.03
C GLY A 242 -15.27 8.09 2.61
N TYR A 243 -16.57 8.29 2.42
CA TYR A 243 -17.17 8.33 1.08
C TYR A 243 -16.64 9.47 0.20
N GLY A 244 -16.25 10.60 0.78
CA GLY A 244 -15.74 11.77 0.08
C GLY A 244 -14.21 11.80 -0.13
N CYS A 245 -13.46 10.75 0.22
CA CYS A 245 -12.00 10.81 0.21
C CYS A 245 -11.35 10.72 -1.18
N ALA A 246 -12.06 10.20 -2.18
CA ALA A 246 -11.51 10.12 -3.54
C ALA A 246 -11.09 11.50 -4.07
N TYR A 247 -11.96 12.50 -3.91
CA TYR A 247 -11.66 13.88 -4.32
C TYR A 247 -10.47 14.48 -3.55
N TYR A 248 -10.42 14.27 -2.23
CA TYR A 248 -9.32 14.75 -1.41
C TYR A 248 -7.96 14.19 -1.92
N VAL A 249 -7.88 12.87 -2.07
CA VAL A 249 -6.65 12.20 -2.50
C VAL A 249 -6.19 12.66 -3.89
N LEU A 250 -7.11 12.77 -4.85
CA LEU A 250 -6.77 13.19 -6.21
C LEU A 250 -6.37 14.67 -6.28
N LYS A 251 -6.97 15.53 -5.44
CA LYS A 251 -6.69 16.97 -5.40
C LYS A 251 -5.37 17.27 -4.69
N PHE A 252 -5.16 16.71 -3.50
CA PHE A 252 -4.01 17.04 -2.66
C PHE A 252 -2.83 16.06 -2.83
N LYS A 253 -3.05 14.91 -3.47
CA LYS A 253 -2.06 13.84 -3.70
C LYS A 253 -1.41 13.34 -2.40
N ASP A 254 -2.15 13.37 -1.32
CA ASP A 254 -1.77 12.86 -0.01
C ASP A 254 -2.97 12.26 0.73
N MET A 255 -2.72 11.67 1.91
CA MET A 255 -3.73 11.09 2.78
C MET A 255 -3.63 11.65 4.21
N LYS A 256 -3.34 12.96 4.35
CA LYS A 256 -3.13 13.60 5.67
C LYS A 256 -4.37 13.58 6.57
N TYR A 257 -5.55 13.35 6.02
CA TYR A 257 -6.79 13.14 6.79
C TYR A 257 -6.77 11.87 7.66
N LEU A 258 -5.77 11.00 7.48
CA LEU A 258 -5.59 9.79 8.31
C LEU A 258 -4.76 10.03 9.58
N LYS A 259 -4.27 11.27 9.80
CA LYS A 259 -3.39 11.65 10.93
C LYS A 259 -4.14 12.19 12.13
#